data_fc9af066657294338bfa0ce507bdb489
#
_entry.id   fc9af066657294338bfa0ce507bdb489
#
_cell.length_a   1.000
_cell.length_b   1.000
_cell.length_c   1.000
_cell.angle_alpha   90.00
_cell.angle_beta   90.00
_cell.angle_gamma   90.00
#
_symmetry.space_group_name_H-M   'P 1'
#
loop_
_entity.id
_entity.type
_entity.pdbx_description
1 polymer ?
#
loop_
_entity_poly.entity_id
_entity_poly.type
_entity_poly.pdbx_seq_one_letter_code
_entity_poly.pdbx_strand_id
1 'polypeptide(L)'
;AAANALLLTGDSGYLELPRAQLDWLWSLGKEQEGVFVIPHRHGDKGWFDYRPPDPRWWIHLWHLSQDPRDRQRLEAFPDRREWAQKYRRFGKGGQYHPAGWFSFIAGENPTFPETALSDHFAEMSRRLEMMRCDDFSRCHEWDVHHWQDRHSVLCDGLVQQMLGCPQAIYHGGLLHCRVRFFDPQRRRAGLPEGVAALVEQMLPDGIVLHLVNTDPLCERTVLVQAGAFGEHRFTTAQEADAPNTVPVIVNSRYLTVHLLPATALRLTIGMERFAHSPSYALPW
;
A
#
# COMPACT_ATOMS: atom_id res chain seq x y z
N ALA A 1 -14.23 9.43 -4.12
CA ALA A 1 -15.65 9.00 -4.14
C ALA A 1 -15.80 7.59 -4.72
N ALA A 2 -15.38 7.32 -5.97
CA ALA A 2 -15.55 6.01 -6.63
C ALA A 2 -14.95 4.82 -5.84
N ALA A 3 -13.71 4.97 -5.35
CA ALA A 3 -13.06 3.94 -4.54
C ALA A 3 -13.84 3.64 -3.24
N ASN A 4 -14.42 4.65 -2.61
CA ASN A 4 -15.24 4.47 -1.41
C ASN A 4 -16.58 3.79 -1.74
N ALA A 5 -17.17 4.11 -2.89
CA ALA A 5 -18.38 3.43 -3.35
C ALA A 5 -18.12 1.94 -3.64
N LEU A 6 -17.00 1.63 -4.31
CA LEU A 6 -16.57 0.24 -4.49
C LEU A 6 -16.40 -0.49 -3.15
N LEU A 7 -15.73 0.13 -2.16
CA LEU A 7 -15.53 -0.50 -0.85
C LEU A 7 -16.86 -0.84 -0.17
N LEU A 8 -17.83 0.07 -0.23
CA LEU A 8 -19.10 -0.07 0.44
C LEU A 8 -20.05 -1.06 -0.25
N THR A 9 -19.97 -1.19 -1.57
CA THR A 9 -20.93 -1.94 -2.38
C THR A 9 -20.36 -3.21 -3.00
N GLY A 10 -19.04 -3.27 -3.18
CA GLY A 10 -18.37 -4.30 -3.97
C GLY A 10 -18.58 -4.17 -5.50
N ASP A 11 -19.31 -3.14 -5.95
CA ASP A 11 -19.62 -2.95 -7.36
C ASP A 11 -18.46 -2.27 -8.10
N SER A 12 -17.76 -3.03 -8.94
CA SER A 12 -16.65 -2.54 -9.76
C SER A 12 -17.08 -1.52 -10.83
N GLY A 13 -18.36 -1.39 -11.13
CA GLY A 13 -18.90 -0.38 -12.05
C GLY A 13 -18.55 1.05 -11.63
N TYR A 14 -18.37 1.29 -10.32
CA TYR A 14 -17.89 2.58 -9.82
C TYR A 14 -16.48 2.97 -10.29
N LEU A 15 -15.69 2.02 -10.78
CA LEU A 15 -14.35 2.30 -11.33
C LEU A 15 -14.35 2.74 -12.79
N GLU A 16 -15.47 2.59 -13.51
CA GLU A 16 -15.54 2.96 -14.94
C GLU A 16 -15.35 4.47 -15.15
N LEU A 17 -15.91 5.32 -14.27
CA LEU A 17 -15.71 6.76 -14.38
C LEU A 17 -14.25 7.19 -14.18
N PRO A 18 -13.54 6.83 -13.11
CA PRO A 18 -12.14 7.18 -12.97
C PRO A 18 -11.27 6.56 -14.08
N ARG A 19 -11.58 5.37 -14.57
CA ARG A 19 -10.89 4.75 -15.71
C ARG A 19 -11.04 5.62 -16.97
N ALA A 20 -12.27 5.97 -17.32
CA ALA A 20 -12.55 6.83 -18.46
C ALA A 20 -11.87 8.21 -18.34
N GLN A 21 -11.84 8.79 -17.14
CA GLN A 21 -11.14 10.06 -16.90
C GLN A 21 -9.62 9.95 -17.11
N LEU A 22 -8.99 8.89 -16.60
CA LEU A 22 -7.56 8.65 -16.78
C LEU A 22 -7.22 8.37 -18.25
N ASP A 23 -8.04 7.58 -18.96
CA ASP A 23 -7.87 7.31 -20.39
C ASP A 23 -8.04 8.58 -21.21
N TRP A 24 -9.01 9.42 -20.87
CA TRP A 24 -9.19 10.70 -21.53
C TRP A 24 -8.00 11.64 -21.32
N LEU A 25 -7.51 11.78 -20.08
CA LEU A 25 -6.32 12.57 -19.82
C LEU A 25 -5.11 12.06 -20.59
N TRP A 26 -4.95 10.73 -20.69
CA TRP A 26 -3.89 10.12 -21.48
C TRP A 26 -4.00 10.45 -22.96
N SER A 27 -5.22 10.44 -23.52
CA SER A 27 -5.47 10.77 -24.93
C SER A 27 -5.19 12.23 -25.30
N LEU A 28 -5.15 13.13 -24.31
CA LEU A 28 -4.76 14.53 -24.47
C LEU A 28 -3.23 14.72 -24.36
N GLY A 29 -2.49 13.64 -24.14
CA GLY A 29 -1.05 13.66 -24.02
C GLY A 29 -0.35 14.00 -25.33
N LYS A 30 0.86 14.50 -25.22
CA LYS A 30 1.73 14.85 -26.35
C LYS A 30 3.19 14.70 -25.97
N GLU A 31 4.05 14.56 -26.98
CA GLU A 31 5.49 14.67 -26.80
C GLU A 31 5.90 16.15 -26.69
N GLN A 32 6.68 16.47 -25.66
CA GLN A 32 7.27 17.77 -25.47
C GLN A 32 8.72 17.59 -25.02
N GLU A 33 9.66 18.08 -25.83
CA GLU A 33 11.11 17.93 -25.59
C GLU A 33 11.55 16.47 -25.37
N GLY A 34 10.95 15.53 -26.09
CA GLY A 34 11.24 14.10 -25.96
C GLY A 34 10.65 13.41 -24.73
N VAL A 35 9.74 14.08 -24.03
CA VAL A 35 9.04 13.54 -22.85
C VAL A 35 7.54 13.53 -23.12
N PHE A 36 6.87 12.40 -22.87
CA PHE A 36 5.42 12.34 -22.91
C PHE A 36 4.82 13.07 -21.72
N VAL A 37 3.94 14.03 -22.00
CA VAL A 37 3.27 14.87 -21.00
C VAL A 37 1.76 14.88 -21.20
N ILE A 38 1.03 14.99 -20.10
CA ILE A 38 -0.43 15.13 -20.06
C ILE A 38 -0.82 16.45 -19.39
N PRO A 39 -2.00 17.01 -19.68
CA PRO A 39 -2.45 18.23 -19.03
C PRO A 39 -2.87 17.98 -17.57
N HIS A 40 -2.56 18.93 -16.70
CA HIS A 40 -2.92 18.86 -15.27
C HIS A 40 -3.97 19.87 -14.86
N ARG A 41 -4.25 20.87 -15.70
CA ARG A 41 -5.20 21.93 -15.42
C ARG A 41 -6.07 22.26 -16.63
N HIS A 42 -7.27 22.68 -16.36
CA HIS A 42 -8.21 23.23 -17.35
C HIS A 42 -8.64 24.63 -16.91
N GLY A 43 -8.72 25.55 -17.86
CA GLY A 43 -9.20 26.92 -17.65
C GLY A 43 -9.92 27.45 -18.89
N ASP A 44 -10.19 28.73 -18.93
CA ASP A 44 -10.96 29.40 -20.02
C ASP A 44 -10.34 29.20 -21.41
N LYS A 45 -9.03 28.98 -21.47
CA LYS A 45 -8.28 28.74 -22.71
C LYS A 45 -8.08 27.24 -23.02
N GLY A 46 -8.77 26.35 -22.30
CA GLY A 46 -8.64 24.90 -22.45
C GLY A 46 -7.60 24.28 -21.50
N TRP A 47 -7.05 23.15 -21.91
CA TRP A 47 -6.08 22.37 -21.14
C TRP A 47 -4.69 23.00 -21.16
N PHE A 48 -4.04 23.07 -19.98
CA PHE A 48 -2.69 23.63 -19.81
C PHE A 48 -1.94 22.93 -18.66
N ASP A 49 -0.70 23.39 -18.36
CA ASP A 49 0.18 22.83 -17.34
C ASP A 49 0.51 21.35 -17.62
N TYR A 50 1.10 21.13 -18.80
CA TYR A 50 1.50 19.80 -19.26
C TYR A 50 2.72 19.30 -18.49
N ARG A 51 2.64 18.09 -17.92
CA ARG A 51 3.69 17.43 -17.12
C ARG A 51 3.70 15.93 -17.40
N PRO A 52 4.82 15.23 -17.09
CA PRO A 52 4.83 13.78 -17.11
C PRO A 52 3.69 13.20 -16.25
N PRO A 53 2.98 12.15 -16.73
CA PRO A 53 1.92 11.53 -15.95
C PRO A 53 2.47 10.94 -14.66
N ASP A 54 1.77 11.20 -13.55
CA ASP A 54 2.09 10.58 -12.26
C ASP A 54 1.43 9.20 -12.20
N PRO A 55 2.19 8.10 -12.17
CA PRO A 55 1.64 6.75 -12.26
C PRO A 55 0.74 6.37 -11.09
N ARG A 56 0.78 7.10 -9.99
CA ARG A 56 0.07 6.84 -8.75
C ARG A 56 -1.42 6.59 -8.95
N TRP A 57 -2.08 7.37 -9.80
CA TRP A 57 -3.53 7.25 -10.03
C TRP A 57 -3.90 5.96 -10.77
N TRP A 58 -3.09 5.56 -11.74
CA TRP A 58 -3.26 4.29 -12.46
C TRP A 58 -2.92 3.09 -11.60
N ILE A 59 -1.90 3.20 -10.72
CA ILE A 59 -1.56 2.16 -9.75
C ILE A 59 -2.70 1.96 -8.75
N HIS A 60 -3.30 3.04 -8.24
CA HIS A 60 -4.46 2.96 -7.35
C HIS A 60 -5.67 2.32 -8.06
N LEU A 61 -5.96 2.71 -9.31
CA LEU A 61 -7.03 2.11 -10.08
C LEU A 61 -6.81 0.61 -10.28
N TRP A 62 -5.62 0.21 -10.72
CA TRP A 62 -5.27 -1.21 -10.86
C TRP A 62 -5.36 -1.97 -9.52
N HIS A 63 -4.85 -1.38 -8.44
CA HIS A 63 -4.93 -2.00 -7.11
C HIS A 63 -6.38 -2.29 -6.70
N LEU A 64 -7.30 -1.40 -7.01
CA LEU A 64 -8.73 -1.55 -6.71
C LEU A 64 -9.41 -2.54 -7.65
N SER A 65 -9.14 -2.46 -8.94
CA SER A 65 -9.81 -3.28 -9.96
C SER A 65 -9.22 -4.68 -10.08
N GLN A 66 -7.89 -4.80 -10.07
CA GLN A 66 -7.10 -5.96 -10.52
C GLN A 66 -7.42 -6.36 -11.96
N ASP A 67 -7.97 -5.43 -12.74
CA ASP A 67 -8.31 -5.66 -14.14
C ASP A 67 -7.03 -5.69 -15.00
N PRO A 68 -6.85 -6.70 -15.86
CA PRO A 68 -5.72 -6.75 -16.79
C PRO A 68 -5.58 -5.51 -17.68
N ARG A 69 -6.70 -4.84 -18.04
CA ARG A 69 -6.67 -3.59 -18.82
C ARG A 69 -5.95 -2.47 -18.07
N ASP A 70 -6.22 -2.35 -16.76
CA ASP A 70 -5.58 -1.33 -15.92
C ASP A 70 -4.09 -1.64 -15.73
N ARG A 71 -3.72 -2.93 -15.63
CA ARG A 71 -2.32 -3.34 -15.61
C ARG A 71 -1.61 -3.03 -16.93
N GLN A 72 -2.23 -3.34 -18.07
CA GLN A 72 -1.67 -3.03 -19.38
C GLN A 72 -1.39 -1.54 -19.55
N ARG A 73 -2.25 -0.68 -19.00
CA ARG A 73 -2.02 0.77 -19.01
C ARG A 73 -0.76 1.16 -18.22
N LEU A 74 -0.48 0.51 -17.10
CA LEU A 74 0.74 0.74 -16.31
C LEU A 74 2.00 0.32 -17.07
N GLU A 75 1.95 -0.80 -17.78
CA GLU A 75 3.07 -1.28 -18.60
C GLU A 75 3.36 -0.37 -19.80
N ALA A 76 2.39 0.45 -20.22
CA ALA A 76 2.52 1.40 -21.32
C ALA A 76 3.15 2.75 -20.91
N PHE A 77 3.49 2.96 -19.65
CA PHE A 77 4.15 4.20 -19.20
C PHE A 77 5.54 4.32 -19.82
N PRO A 78 5.92 5.48 -20.39
CA PRO A 78 7.21 5.67 -21.05
C PRO A 78 8.41 5.38 -20.14
N ASP A 79 8.28 5.72 -18.86
CA ASP A 79 9.32 5.58 -17.84
C ASP A 79 9.16 4.31 -16.98
N ARG A 80 8.32 3.37 -17.41
CA ARG A 80 7.99 2.13 -16.66
C ARG A 80 9.24 1.38 -16.17
N ARG A 81 10.27 1.30 -17.01
CA ARG A 81 11.52 0.58 -16.68
C ARG A 81 12.35 1.23 -15.57
N GLU A 82 12.10 2.52 -15.31
CA GLU A 82 12.84 3.26 -14.28
C GLU A 82 12.15 3.18 -12.90
N TRP A 83 10.93 2.62 -12.83
CA TRP A 83 10.14 2.64 -11.62
C TRP A 83 10.78 1.89 -10.45
N ALA A 84 11.55 0.84 -10.73
CA ALA A 84 12.29 0.11 -9.70
C ALA A 84 13.29 1.01 -8.94
N GLN A 85 13.78 2.06 -9.59
CA GLN A 85 14.78 2.98 -9.04
C GLN A 85 14.17 4.34 -8.63
N LYS A 86 12.87 4.55 -8.86
CA LYS A 86 12.19 5.81 -8.53
C LYS A 86 11.70 5.83 -7.11
N TYR A 87 12.44 6.54 -6.28
CA TYR A 87 12.02 6.92 -4.93
C TYR A 87 11.63 8.40 -4.92
N ARG A 88 10.56 8.73 -4.22
CA ARG A 88 10.22 10.13 -4.02
C ARG A 88 10.99 10.71 -2.84
N ARG A 89 11.26 12.00 -2.93
CA ARG A 89 11.71 12.76 -1.77
C ARG A 89 10.62 12.81 -0.72
N PHE A 90 11.00 12.77 0.55
CA PHE A 90 10.12 12.98 1.67
C PHE A 90 9.50 14.38 1.59
N GLY A 91 8.19 14.43 1.57
CA GLY A 91 7.42 15.67 1.59
C GLY A 91 6.79 15.91 2.95
N LYS A 92 5.92 16.90 3.02
CA LYS A 92 5.27 17.35 4.26
C LYS A 92 4.43 16.29 4.96
N GLY A 93 4.00 15.26 4.38
CA GLY A 93 3.10 14.24 4.97
C GLY A 93 3.69 12.85 5.03
N GLY A 94 5.00 12.73 4.94
CA GLY A 94 5.67 11.44 4.80
C GLY A 94 5.92 11.10 3.35
N GLN A 95 6.25 9.84 3.11
CA GLN A 95 6.63 9.41 1.79
C GLN A 95 5.90 8.14 1.36
N TYR A 96 5.62 8.06 0.11
CA TYR A 96 5.11 6.87 -0.53
C TYR A 96 5.83 6.61 -1.84
N HIS A 97 6.00 5.34 -2.17
CA HIS A 97 6.71 4.89 -3.37
C HIS A 97 5.79 4.03 -4.26
N PRO A 98 4.69 4.58 -4.80
CA PRO A 98 3.73 3.72 -5.50
C PRO A 98 4.34 3.04 -6.73
N ALA A 99 5.21 3.73 -7.49
CA ALA A 99 5.86 3.16 -8.66
C ALA A 99 6.89 2.08 -8.28
N GLY A 100 7.77 2.35 -7.29
CA GLY A 100 8.72 1.36 -6.77
C GLY A 100 8.04 0.16 -6.14
N TRP A 101 6.98 0.39 -5.37
CA TRP A 101 6.15 -0.66 -4.81
C TRP A 101 5.47 -1.51 -5.88
N PHE A 102 4.92 -0.90 -6.94
CA PHE A 102 4.34 -1.64 -8.05
C PHE A 102 5.38 -2.54 -8.74
N SER A 103 6.60 -2.05 -8.95
CA SER A 103 7.69 -2.86 -9.50
C SER A 103 8.06 -4.03 -8.58
N PHE A 104 8.03 -3.83 -7.25
CA PHE A 104 8.23 -4.91 -6.29
C PHE A 104 7.13 -5.98 -6.41
N ILE A 105 5.86 -5.58 -6.38
CA ILE A 105 4.71 -6.49 -6.52
C ILE A 105 4.70 -7.20 -7.89
N ALA A 106 5.28 -6.58 -8.91
CA ALA A 106 5.48 -7.19 -10.23
C ALA A 106 6.68 -8.16 -10.29
N GLY A 107 7.46 -8.28 -9.20
CA GLY A 107 8.65 -9.14 -9.12
C GLY A 107 9.93 -8.54 -9.71
N GLU A 108 9.94 -7.24 -10.01
CA GLU A 108 11.05 -6.58 -10.72
C GLU A 108 12.04 -5.85 -9.79
N ASN A 109 11.65 -5.63 -8.53
CA ASN A 109 12.44 -4.88 -7.56
C ASN A 109 12.47 -5.58 -6.19
N PRO A 110 13.16 -6.71 -6.05
CA PRO A 110 13.14 -7.52 -4.83
C PRO A 110 13.72 -6.80 -3.60
N THR A 111 14.59 -5.81 -3.80
CA THR A 111 15.21 -5.06 -2.69
C THR A 111 14.39 -3.85 -2.22
N PHE A 112 13.25 -3.57 -2.85
CA PHE A 112 12.40 -2.44 -2.49
C PHE A 112 12.02 -2.39 -1.00
N PRO A 113 11.61 -3.51 -0.34
CA PRO A 113 11.23 -3.47 1.06
C PRO A 113 12.33 -2.94 1.98
N GLU A 114 13.54 -3.44 1.82
CA GLU A 114 14.69 -3.04 2.63
C GLU A 114 15.09 -1.59 2.35
N THR A 115 15.15 -1.21 1.06
CA THR A 115 15.52 0.15 0.65
C THR A 115 14.51 1.17 1.19
N ALA A 116 13.22 0.91 1.05
CA ALA A 116 12.18 1.82 1.52
C ALA A 116 12.22 2.00 3.04
N LEU A 117 12.46 0.94 3.81
CA LEU A 117 12.58 1.03 5.27
C LEU A 117 13.87 1.74 5.69
N SER A 118 14.98 1.49 5.01
CA SER A 118 16.26 2.18 5.28
C SER A 118 16.14 3.68 5.03
N ASP A 119 15.50 4.09 3.94
CA ASP A 119 15.24 5.49 3.64
C ASP A 119 14.35 6.16 4.70
N HIS A 120 13.32 5.45 5.19
CA HIS A 120 12.48 5.95 6.27
C HIS A 120 13.27 6.13 7.57
N PHE A 121 14.12 5.18 7.95
CA PHE A 121 14.98 5.32 9.13
C PHE A 121 15.95 6.50 9.02
N ALA A 122 16.58 6.68 7.86
CA ALA A 122 17.46 7.81 7.63
C ALA A 122 16.71 9.15 7.76
N GLU A 123 15.53 9.25 7.15
CA GLU A 123 14.70 10.46 7.23
C GLU A 123 14.14 10.71 8.64
N MET A 124 13.71 9.68 9.36
CA MET A 124 13.30 9.80 10.76
C MET A 124 14.43 10.35 11.63
N SER A 125 15.64 9.83 11.46
CA SER A 125 16.84 10.30 12.18
C SER A 125 17.15 11.77 11.85
N ARG A 126 17.08 12.15 10.58
CA ARG A 126 17.26 13.54 10.13
C ARG A 126 16.22 14.49 10.77
N ARG A 127 14.96 14.11 10.79
CA ARG A 127 13.86 14.91 11.37
C ARG A 127 14.00 15.02 12.89
N LEU A 128 14.40 13.95 13.58
CA LEU A 128 14.69 14.01 15.01
C LEU A 128 15.81 14.98 15.32
N GLU A 129 16.86 15.01 14.50
CA GLU A 129 17.94 15.99 14.68
C GLU A 129 17.47 17.42 14.41
N MET A 130 16.64 17.65 13.42
CA MET A 130 16.01 18.96 13.19
C MET A 130 15.20 19.40 14.41
N MET A 131 14.42 18.50 15.03
CA MET A 131 13.65 18.80 16.25
C MET A 131 14.57 19.14 17.45
N ARG A 132 15.71 18.47 17.57
CA ARG A 132 16.69 18.77 18.65
C ARG A 132 17.33 20.14 18.48
N CYS A 133 17.50 20.59 17.24
CA CYS A 133 18.09 21.88 16.91
C CYS A 133 17.07 23.04 16.94
N ASP A 134 15.78 22.77 17.08
CA ASP A 134 14.75 23.80 17.14
C ASP A 134 14.88 24.64 18.43
N ASP A 135 14.84 25.95 18.30
CA ASP A 135 14.80 26.88 19.42
C ASP A 135 13.36 27.10 19.88
N PHE A 136 12.94 26.32 20.88
CA PHE A 136 11.59 26.37 21.43
C PHE A 136 11.26 27.71 22.12
N SER A 137 12.24 28.53 22.47
CA SER A 137 11.99 29.87 23.00
C SER A 137 11.32 30.78 21.96
N ARG A 138 11.49 30.45 20.69
CA ARG A 138 10.94 31.19 19.55
C ARG A 138 9.76 30.47 18.89
N CYS A 139 9.10 29.53 19.55
CA CYS A 139 8.00 28.75 18.97
C CYS A 139 6.81 29.63 18.51
N HIS A 140 6.64 30.83 19.08
CA HIS A 140 5.62 31.79 18.69
C HIS A 140 5.86 32.45 17.32
N GLU A 141 7.08 32.35 16.79
CA GLU A 141 7.46 32.86 15.48
C GLU A 141 7.33 31.80 14.37
N TRP A 142 7.06 30.55 14.74
CA TRP A 142 7.06 29.44 13.77
C TRP A 142 5.82 29.52 12.86
N ASP A 143 6.03 29.24 11.58
CA ASP A 143 4.96 28.99 10.62
C ASP A 143 4.10 27.80 11.04
N VAL A 144 2.82 27.82 10.75
CA VAL A 144 1.87 26.73 11.06
C VAL A 144 2.25 25.39 10.48
N HIS A 145 3.12 25.37 9.46
CA HIS A 145 3.63 24.17 8.81
C HIS A 145 4.98 23.69 9.38
N HIS A 146 5.52 24.39 10.38
CA HIS A 146 6.85 24.08 10.96
C HIS A 146 7.02 22.60 11.28
N TRP A 147 6.01 21.97 11.91
CA TRP A 147 6.04 20.58 12.32
C TRP A 147 5.89 19.57 11.16
N GLN A 148 5.43 20.00 9.99
CA GLN A 148 5.25 19.08 8.85
C GLN A 148 6.57 18.49 8.35
N ASP A 149 7.65 19.27 8.40
CA ASP A 149 8.98 18.83 7.99
C ASP A 149 9.78 18.19 9.14
N ARG A 150 9.29 18.30 10.37
CA ARG A 150 9.94 17.77 11.59
C ARG A 150 9.24 16.54 12.15
N HIS A 151 8.05 16.26 11.71
CA HIS A 151 7.31 15.07 12.13
C HIS A 151 8.10 13.81 11.83
N SER A 152 8.58 13.13 12.87
CA SER A 152 9.51 12.01 12.76
C SER A 152 8.82 10.65 12.62
N VAL A 153 7.48 10.57 12.77
CA VAL A 153 6.75 9.31 12.61
C VAL A 153 6.47 9.09 11.13
N LEU A 154 7.33 8.32 10.48
CA LEU A 154 7.24 7.95 9.08
C LEU A 154 6.98 6.45 8.98
N CYS A 155 5.73 6.07 8.73
CA CYS A 155 5.32 4.66 8.66
C CYS A 155 4.73 4.27 7.30
N ASP A 156 4.70 5.19 6.34
CA ASP A 156 4.05 4.96 5.05
C ASP A 156 4.58 3.73 4.31
N GLY A 157 5.90 3.58 4.21
CA GLY A 157 6.53 2.44 3.55
C GLY A 157 6.28 1.12 4.29
N LEU A 158 6.27 1.14 5.63
CA LEU A 158 5.94 -0.03 6.43
C LEU A 158 4.48 -0.44 6.21
N VAL A 159 3.55 0.52 6.30
CA VAL A 159 2.10 0.28 6.09
C VAL A 159 1.84 -0.23 4.67
N GLN A 160 2.47 0.39 3.66
CA GLN A 160 2.37 -0.04 2.27
C GLN A 160 2.73 -1.51 2.09
N GLN A 161 3.86 -1.93 2.64
CA GLN A 161 4.40 -3.27 2.48
C GLN A 161 3.62 -4.31 3.28
N MET A 162 3.34 -4.04 4.55
CA MET A 162 2.69 -5.04 5.39
C MET A 162 1.22 -5.22 5.09
N LEU A 163 0.52 -4.18 4.63
CA LEU A 163 -0.92 -4.25 4.34
C LEU A 163 -1.24 -4.57 2.87
N GLY A 164 -0.24 -4.51 1.98
CA GLY A 164 -0.45 -4.69 0.55
C GLY A 164 -1.35 -3.60 -0.03
N CYS A 165 -0.88 -2.34 0.03
CA CYS A 165 -1.55 -1.19 -0.57
C CYS A 165 -0.54 -0.26 -1.25
N PRO A 166 -0.92 0.45 -2.33
CA PRO A 166 0.02 1.30 -3.06
C PRO A 166 0.46 2.54 -2.30
N GLN A 167 -0.31 2.94 -1.30
CA GLN A 167 -0.06 4.10 -0.45
C GLN A 167 -0.88 4.04 0.83
N ALA A 168 -0.28 4.44 1.96
CA ALA A 168 -1.03 4.76 3.15
C ALA A 168 -1.94 5.98 2.90
N ILE A 169 -3.13 5.98 3.50
CA ILE A 169 -4.07 7.07 3.30
C ILE A 169 -3.62 8.32 4.05
N TYR A 170 -3.61 9.41 3.30
CA TYR A 170 -3.37 10.75 3.77
C TYR A 170 -4.67 11.57 3.70
N HIS A 171 -4.92 12.44 4.66
CA HIS A 171 -6.15 13.25 4.77
C HIS A 171 -7.46 12.47 5.01
N GLY A 172 -7.39 11.33 5.67
CA GLY A 172 -8.59 10.68 6.22
C GLY A 172 -9.50 9.97 5.22
N GLY A 173 -8.99 9.54 4.08
CA GLY A 173 -9.71 8.65 3.18
C GLY A 173 -9.89 7.24 3.76
N LEU A 174 -10.71 6.40 3.14
CA LEU A 174 -10.84 5.01 3.51
C LEU A 174 -9.63 4.21 3.03
N LEU A 175 -9.09 3.36 3.91
CA LEU A 175 -7.97 2.50 3.59
C LEU A 175 -8.43 1.35 2.67
N HIS A 176 -7.72 1.19 1.56
CA HIS A 176 -7.85 0.04 0.67
C HIS A 176 -6.57 -0.79 0.76
N CYS A 177 -6.63 -1.94 1.39
CA CYS A 177 -5.50 -2.86 1.52
C CYS A 177 -5.94 -4.31 1.39
N ARG A 178 -4.98 -5.20 1.24
CA ARG A 178 -5.26 -6.63 1.10
C ARG A 178 -5.49 -7.30 2.44
N VAL A 179 -4.73 -6.90 3.44
CA VAL A 179 -4.80 -7.50 4.78
C VAL A 179 -4.70 -6.44 5.86
N ARG A 180 -5.19 -6.78 7.04
CA ARG A 180 -4.99 -6.06 8.29
C ARG A 180 -4.68 -7.07 9.38
N PHE A 181 -3.97 -6.64 10.42
CA PHE A 181 -3.52 -7.53 11.48
C PHE A 181 -4.10 -7.14 12.83
N PHE A 182 -4.24 -8.16 13.70
CA PHE A 182 -4.62 -7.96 15.09
C PHE A 182 -3.77 -8.88 15.98
N ASP A 183 -3.49 -8.36 17.17
CA ASP A 183 -2.87 -9.09 18.28
C ASP A 183 -4.01 -9.63 19.16
N PRO A 184 -4.34 -10.93 19.07
CA PRO A 184 -5.46 -11.48 19.82
C PRO A 184 -5.16 -11.60 21.33
N GLN A 185 -3.89 -11.70 21.72
CA GLN A 185 -3.52 -11.81 23.13
C GLN A 185 -3.72 -10.48 23.86
N ARG A 186 -3.31 -9.38 23.23
CA ARG A 186 -3.49 -8.02 23.78
C ARG A 186 -4.82 -7.37 23.36
N ARG A 187 -5.64 -8.05 22.57
CA ARG A 187 -6.91 -7.57 22.01
C ARG A 187 -6.77 -6.17 21.41
N ARG A 188 -5.81 -5.99 20.51
CA ARG A 188 -5.54 -4.71 19.83
C ARG A 188 -5.31 -4.87 18.34
N ALA A 189 -5.53 -3.80 17.59
CA ALA A 189 -5.14 -3.73 16.18
C ALA A 189 -3.61 -3.65 16.05
N GLY A 190 -3.09 -4.19 14.94
CA GLY A 190 -1.68 -4.25 14.60
C GLY A 190 -1.05 -5.61 14.91
N LEU A 191 0.18 -5.78 14.45
CA LEU A 191 0.95 -7.00 14.69
C LEU A 191 1.30 -7.18 16.16
N PRO A 192 1.42 -8.43 16.65
CA PRO A 192 2.05 -8.72 17.93
C PRO A 192 3.48 -8.20 17.96
N GLU A 193 3.98 -7.93 19.16
CA GLU A 193 5.37 -7.56 19.38
C GLU A 193 6.32 -8.66 18.87
N GLY A 194 7.39 -8.26 18.16
CA GLY A 194 8.36 -9.19 17.59
C GLY A 194 7.86 -9.87 16.31
N VAL A 195 6.71 -9.48 15.74
CA VAL A 195 6.23 -10.01 14.46
C VAL A 195 6.37 -8.95 13.37
N ALA A 196 6.92 -9.37 12.24
CA ALA A 196 6.95 -8.60 10.99
C ALA A 196 6.06 -9.26 9.93
N ALA A 197 5.55 -8.45 9.00
CA ALA A 197 4.71 -8.90 7.89
C ALA A 197 5.07 -8.19 6.60
N LEU A 198 5.00 -8.92 5.48
CA LEU A 198 5.21 -8.40 4.14
C LEU A 198 4.23 -9.08 3.18
N VAL A 199 3.46 -8.29 2.45
CA VAL A 199 2.73 -8.78 1.27
C VAL A 199 3.70 -8.76 0.09
N GLU A 200 4.21 -9.95 -0.27
CA GLU A 200 5.23 -10.09 -1.32
C GLU A 200 4.65 -10.04 -2.72
N GLN A 201 3.44 -10.58 -2.89
CA GLN A 201 2.78 -10.63 -4.19
C GLN A 201 1.29 -10.35 -4.04
N MET A 202 0.73 -9.77 -5.07
CA MET A 202 -0.71 -9.61 -5.26
C MET A 202 -1.17 -10.38 -6.49
N LEU A 203 -2.16 -11.23 -6.27
CA LEU A 203 -2.85 -11.97 -7.31
C LEU A 203 -4.28 -11.40 -7.44
N PRO A 204 -4.95 -11.58 -8.59
CA PRO A 204 -6.35 -11.17 -8.74
C PRO A 204 -7.28 -11.76 -7.66
N ASP A 205 -6.99 -12.99 -7.26
CA ASP A 205 -7.75 -13.82 -6.34
C ASP A 205 -6.95 -14.26 -5.09
N GLY A 206 -5.89 -13.53 -4.74
CA GLY A 206 -5.07 -13.89 -3.58
C GLY A 206 -3.87 -12.99 -3.34
N ILE A 207 -3.03 -13.45 -2.41
CA ILE A 207 -1.75 -12.82 -2.05
C ILE A 207 -0.72 -13.88 -1.68
N VAL A 208 0.56 -13.49 -1.72
CA VAL A 208 1.61 -14.17 -0.96
C VAL A 208 1.98 -13.29 0.23
N LEU A 209 1.78 -13.81 1.42
CA LEU A 209 2.04 -13.14 2.69
C LEU A 209 3.21 -13.80 3.40
N HIS A 210 4.23 -13.02 3.74
CA HIS A 210 5.36 -13.46 4.56
C HIS A 210 5.21 -12.89 5.97
N LEU A 211 5.25 -13.77 6.97
CA LEU A 211 5.20 -13.46 8.39
C LEU A 211 6.48 -13.96 9.07
N VAL A 212 7.06 -13.17 9.95
CA VAL A 212 8.28 -13.51 10.68
C VAL A 212 8.08 -13.24 12.16
N ASN A 213 8.30 -14.23 13.00
CA ASN A 213 8.43 -14.07 14.44
C ASN A 213 9.92 -13.92 14.78
N THR A 214 10.33 -12.72 15.15
CA THR A 214 11.72 -12.42 15.52
C THR A 214 12.05 -12.71 16.98
N ASP A 215 11.03 -13.06 17.79
CA ASP A 215 11.25 -13.46 19.20
C ASP A 215 11.85 -14.87 19.24
N PRO A 216 13.03 -15.04 19.84
CA PRO A 216 13.70 -16.34 19.87
C PRO A 216 13.13 -17.33 20.89
N LEU A 217 12.27 -16.87 21.80
CA LEU A 217 11.81 -17.66 22.96
C LEU A 217 10.29 -17.87 22.96
N CYS A 218 9.53 -16.93 22.40
CA CYS A 218 8.09 -16.93 22.55
C CYS A 218 7.40 -17.17 21.21
N GLU A 219 6.45 -18.06 21.18
CA GLU A 219 5.50 -18.18 20.08
C GLU A 219 4.61 -16.93 19.98
N ARG A 220 4.09 -16.66 18.80
CA ARG A 220 3.18 -15.53 18.54
C ARG A 220 1.96 -16.01 17.76
N THR A 221 0.81 -15.46 18.11
CA THR A 221 -0.42 -15.67 17.34
C THR A 221 -0.82 -14.36 16.69
N VAL A 222 -1.02 -14.40 15.38
CA VAL A 222 -1.46 -13.27 14.55
C VAL A 222 -2.84 -13.58 14.02
N LEU A 223 -3.76 -12.65 14.15
CA LEU A 223 -5.03 -12.70 13.45
C LEU A 223 -4.95 -11.80 12.21
N VAL A 224 -5.03 -12.40 11.05
CA VAL A 224 -5.03 -11.71 9.75
C VAL A 224 -6.46 -11.52 9.29
N GLN A 225 -6.84 -10.30 8.93
CA GLN A 225 -8.15 -9.95 8.37
C GLN A 225 -8.03 -9.72 6.86
N ALA A 226 -8.99 -10.21 6.11
CA ALA A 226 -9.11 -10.01 4.67
C ALA A 226 -9.67 -8.60 4.37
N GLY A 227 -8.79 -7.69 3.93
CA GLY A 227 -9.11 -6.28 3.70
C GLY A 227 -9.00 -5.40 4.96
N ALA A 228 -9.13 -4.09 4.76
CA ALA A 228 -9.04 -3.11 5.85
C ALA A 228 -10.19 -3.22 6.86
N PHE A 229 -11.38 -3.58 6.38
CA PHE A 229 -12.63 -3.60 7.13
C PHE A 229 -13.32 -4.96 7.08
N GLY A 230 -12.57 -6.04 6.75
CA GLY A 230 -13.10 -7.39 6.61
C GLY A 230 -14.05 -7.55 5.43
N GLU A 231 -13.92 -6.70 4.43
CA GLU A 231 -14.73 -6.69 3.21
C GLU A 231 -14.42 -7.84 2.26
N HIS A 232 -13.29 -8.51 2.44
CA HIS A 232 -12.90 -9.68 1.65
C HIS A 232 -13.10 -10.97 2.46
N ARG A 233 -12.91 -12.10 1.80
CA ARG A 233 -12.95 -13.44 2.39
C ARG A 233 -11.74 -14.25 1.96
N PHE A 234 -10.98 -14.80 2.89
CA PHE A 234 -9.98 -15.80 2.59
C PHE A 234 -10.68 -17.12 2.22
N THR A 235 -10.26 -17.71 1.10
CA THR A 235 -10.81 -18.98 0.62
C THR A 235 -9.96 -20.15 1.07
N THR A 236 -8.63 -20.04 0.85
CA THR A 236 -7.65 -21.07 1.16
C THR A 236 -6.37 -20.46 1.73
N ALA A 237 -5.58 -21.26 2.42
CA ALA A 237 -4.21 -20.94 2.81
C ALA A 237 -3.31 -22.15 2.62
N GLN A 238 -2.11 -21.92 2.10
CA GLN A 238 -1.11 -22.94 1.85
C GLN A 238 0.28 -22.36 2.10
N GLU A 239 1.20 -23.16 2.62
CA GLU A 239 2.59 -22.75 2.72
C GLU A 239 3.20 -22.63 1.32
N ALA A 240 3.73 -21.46 1.00
CA ALA A 240 4.22 -21.15 -0.34
C ALA A 240 5.45 -21.98 -0.73
N ASP A 241 6.27 -22.33 0.27
CA ASP A 241 7.50 -23.09 0.08
C ASP A 241 7.25 -24.62 0.08
N ALA A 242 5.99 -25.06 0.32
CA ALA A 242 5.57 -26.44 0.27
C ALA A 242 4.37 -26.64 -0.68
N PRO A 243 4.54 -26.41 -2.00
CA PRO A 243 3.44 -26.35 -2.97
C PRO A 243 2.69 -27.68 -3.15
N ASN A 244 3.28 -28.81 -2.71
CA ASN A 244 2.67 -30.14 -2.77
C ASN A 244 1.76 -30.44 -1.58
N THR A 245 1.65 -29.55 -0.60
CA THR A 245 0.72 -29.70 0.52
C THR A 245 -0.70 -29.36 0.08
N VAL A 246 -1.69 -29.98 0.70
CA VAL A 246 -3.10 -29.66 0.42
C VAL A 246 -3.42 -28.31 1.04
N PRO A 247 -3.98 -27.34 0.28
CA PRO A 247 -4.41 -26.07 0.84
C PRO A 247 -5.48 -26.27 1.93
N VAL A 248 -5.33 -25.57 3.02
CA VAL A 248 -6.35 -25.50 4.09
C VAL A 248 -7.49 -24.61 3.63
N ILE A 249 -8.71 -25.09 3.75
CA ILE A 249 -9.92 -24.28 3.51
C ILE A 249 -10.11 -23.33 4.68
N VAL A 250 -10.16 -22.03 4.43
CA VAL A 250 -10.36 -20.98 5.44
C VAL A 250 -11.81 -20.51 5.45
N ASN A 251 -12.32 -20.12 4.31
CA ASN A 251 -13.69 -19.63 4.08
C ASN A 251 -14.17 -18.63 5.16
N SER A 252 -13.33 -17.67 5.51
CA SER A 252 -13.54 -16.69 6.58
C SER A 252 -12.90 -15.34 6.23
N ARG A 253 -13.43 -14.26 6.85
CA ARG A 253 -12.74 -12.95 6.81
C ARG A 253 -11.49 -12.90 7.69
N TYR A 254 -11.26 -13.91 8.52
CA TYR A 254 -10.12 -14.00 9.42
C TYR A 254 -9.37 -15.31 9.23
N LEU A 255 -8.03 -15.21 9.33
CA LEU A 255 -7.10 -16.33 9.38
C LEU A 255 -6.24 -16.17 10.63
N THR A 256 -6.26 -17.17 11.51
CA THR A 256 -5.36 -17.22 12.66
C THR A 256 -4.08 -17.96 12.27
N VAL A 257 -2.94 -17.34 12.50
CA VAL A 257 -1.61 -17.91 12.21
C VAL A 257 -0.82 -18.01 13.51
N HIS A 258 -0.30 -19.20 13.79
CA HIS A 258 0.59 -19.46 14.90
C HIS A 258 2.03 -19.51 14.40
N LEU A 259 2.90 -18.69 14.95
CA LEU A 259 4.31 -18.58 14.59
C LEU A 259 5.17 -19.09 15.76
N LEU A 260 5.92 -20.14 15.53
CA LEU A 260 6.91 -20.63 16.50
C LEU A 260 8.03 -19.60 16.73
N PRO A 261 8.79 -19.70 17.82
CA PRO A 261 9.92 -18.81 18.07
C PRO A 261 10.93 -18.83 16.92
N ALA A 262 11.46 -17.66 16.55
CA ALA A 262 12.47 -17.46 15.52
C ALA A 262 12.12 -18.12 14.17
N THR A 263 10.83 -18.13 13.78
CA THR A 263 10.38 -18.73 12.52
C THR A 263 9.86 -17.71 11.53
N ALA A 264 10.03 -18.04 10.25
CA ALA A 264 9.41 -17.36 9.13
C ALA A 264 8.41 -18.30 8.44
N LEU A 265 7.29 -17.76 8.00
CA LEU A 265 6.24 -18.50 7.30
C LEU A 265 5.76 -17.69 6.09
N ARG A 266 5.84 -18.29 4.89
CA ARG A 266 5.31 -17.73 3.66
C ARG A 266 4.04 -18.48 3.28
N LEU A 267 2.94 -17.74 3.12
CA LEU A 267 1.62 -18.28 2.84
C LEU A 267 1.10 -17.75 1.49
N THR A 268 0.70 -18.65 0.62
CA THR A 268 -0.19 -18.34 -0.49
C THR A 268 -1.61 -18.41 0.03
N ILE A 269 -2.31 -17.28 -0.01
CA ILE A 269 -3.67 -17.13 0.55
C ILE A 269 -4.62 -16.77 -0.58
N GLY A 270 -5.58 -17.65 -0.86
CA GLY A 270 -6.67 -17.35 -1.78
C GLY A 270 -7.66 -16.36 -1.16
N MET A 271 -8.24 -15.48 -2.00
CA MET A 271 -9.11 -14.41 -1.54
C MET A 271 -10.24 -14.14 -2.52
N GLU A 272 -11.46 -14.10 -2.01
CA GLU A 272 -12.60 -13.53 -2.70
C GLU A 272 -12.80 -12.10 -2.24
N ARG A 273 -12.77 -11.17 -3.20
CA ARG A 273 -12.82 -9.74 -2.91
C ARG A 273 -14.26 -9.28 -2.79
N PHE A 274 -14.52 -8.36 -1.84
CA PHE A 274 -15.83 -7.73 -1.59
C PHE A 274 -16.94 -8.75 -1.32
N ALA A 275 -16.59 -9.85 -0.64
CA ALA A 275 -17.54 -10.90 -0.24
C ALA A 275 -18.44 -10.50 0.94
N HIS A 276 -18.06 -9.43 1.65
CA HIS A 276 -18.76 -8.95 2.83
C HIS A 276 -18.93 -7.44 2.83
N SER A 277 -19.94 -6.94 3.52
CA SER A 277 -20.01 -5.51 3.85
C SER A 277 -18.87 -5.13 4.79
N PRO A 278 -18.21 -3.98 4.55
CA PRO A 278 -17.14 -3.48 5.42
C PRO A 278 -17.66 -3.20 6.83
N SER A 279 -16.82 -3.45 7.84
CA SER A 279 -17.17 -3.29 9.25
C SER A 279 -16.00 -2.75 10.06
N TYR A 280 -16.27 -1.87 11.03
CA TYR A 280 -15.33 -1.45 12.06
C TYR A 280 -15.31 -2.37 13.28
N ALA A 281 -16.14 -3.42 13.30
CA ALA A 281 -16.16 -4.36 14.40
C ALA A 281 -14.79 -5.03 14.58
N LEU A 282 -14.37 -5.13 15.83
CA LEU A 282 -13.17 -5.86 16.20
C LEU A 282 -13.46 -7.37 16.19
N PRO A 283 -12.45 -8.22 15.97
CA PRO A 283 -12.65 -9.67 15.80
C PRO A 283 -12.93 -10.42 17.10
N TRP A 284 -13.14 -9.73 18.20
CA TRP A 284 -13.45 -10.30 19.52
C TRP A 284 -14.66 -9.64 20.19
#